data_0c68f5870e41c35e711f616de9f26fe4
#
_entry.id   0c68f5870e41c35e711f616de9f26fe4
#
_cell.length_a   1.000
_cell.length_b   1.000
_cell.length_c   1.000
_cell.angle_alpha   90.00
_cell.angle_beta   90.00
_cell.angle_gamma   90.00
#
_symmetry.space_group_name_H-M   'P 1'
#
loop_
_entity.id
_entity.type
_entity.pdbx_description
1 polymer ?
#
loop_
_entity_poly.entity_id
_entity_poly.type
_entity_poly.pdbx_seq_one_letter_code
_entity_poly.pdbx_strand_id
1 'polypeptide(L)'
;MLQADELIQRYITMPHGTSDPNARKEPFIRDKGTPVWVVVGYYLGGHSPAQTAAAFVLSEEELQAALCYYERHETEIKQRIESNELVSG
;
A
#
# COMPACT_ATOMS: atom_id res chain seq x y z
N MET A 1 8.16 -5.50 -19.29
CA MET A 1 8.16 -5.36 -17.82
C MET A 1 7.88 -3.90 -17.46
N LEU A 2 6.92 -3.67 -16.59
CA LEU A 2 6.57 -2.31 -16.18
C LEU A 2 7.59 -1.76 -15.19
N GLN A 3 7.91 -0.49 -15.33
CA GLN A 3 8.79 0.19 -14.39
C GLN A 3 8.01 0.60 -13.14
N ALA A 4 8.73 0.94 -12.08
CA ALA A 4 8.11 1.29 -10.79
C ALA A 4 7.07 2.41 -10.94
N ASP A 5 7.38 3.45 -11.69
CA ASP A 5 6.46 4.57 -11.92
C ASP A 5 5.16 4.11 -12.57
N GLU A 6 5.28 3.25 -13.57
CA GLU A 6 4.12 2.74 -14.29
C GLU A 6 3.26 1.85 -13.41
N LEU A 7 3.89 1.01 -12.59
CA LEU A 7 3.18 0.15 -11.65
C LEU A 7 2.38 0.99 -10.65
N ILE A 8 3.02 2.00 -10.09
CA ILE A 8 2.37 2.87 -9.11
C ILE A 8 1.19 3.59 -9.76
N GLN A 9 1.40 4.18 -10.94
CA GLN A 9 0.33 4.92 -11.63
C GLN A 9 -0.84 4.02 -12.00
N ARG A 10 -0.56 2.79 -12.38
CA ARG A 10 -1.58 1.87 -12.86
C ARG A 10 -2.41 1.27 -11.72
N TYR A 11 -1.78 0.94 -10.61
CA TYR A 11 -2.42 0.14 -9.56
C TYR A 11 -2.65 0.88 -8.24
N ILE A 12 -1.99 2.00 -8.02
CA ILE A 12 -2.10 2.74 -6.76
C ILE A 12 -2.89 4.03 -6.99
N THR A 13 -3.92 4.24 -6.18
CA THR A 13 -4.66 5.49 -6.18
C THR A 13 -4.08 6.39 -5.09
N MET A 14 -3.61 7.57 -5.51
CA MET A 14 -3.05 8.55 -4.60
C MET A 14 -4.15 9.44 -4.07
N PRO A 15 -4.14 9.75 -2.77
CA PRO A 15 -5.09 10.73 -2.25
C PRO A 15 -4.65 12.13 -2.70
N HIS A 16 -5.40 12.73 -3.60
CA HIS A 16 -5.16 14.11 -3.99
C HIS A 16 -6.02 15.00 -3.11
N GLY A 17 -5.55 16.22 -2.90
CA GLY A 17 -6.21 17.17 -2.04
C GLY A 17 -7.65 17.44 -2.42
N THR A 18 -8.54 16.61 -1.98
CA THR A 18 -9.97 16.79 -2.14
C THR A 18 -10.54 17.48 -0.90
N SER A 19 -11.54 18.29 -1.10
CA SER A 19 -12.22 18.96 0.00
C SER A 19 -13.25 18.06 0.69
N ASP A 20 -13.51 16.87 0.14
CA ASP A 20 -14.45 15.94 0.72
C ASP A 20 -13.87 15.33 2.00
N PRO A 21 -14.50 15.57 3.17
CA PRO A 21 -14.00 15.02 4.43
C PRO A 21 -14.07 13.51 4.51
N ASN A 22 -14.87 12.88 3.66
CA ASN A 22 -15.01 11.42 3.64
C ASN A 22 -14.07 10.74 2.64
N ALA A 23 -13.32 11.52 1.86
CA ALA A 23 -12.37 10.95 0.91
C ALA A 23 -11.21 10.30 1.63
N ARG A 24 -10.71 9.21 1.06
CA ARG A 24 -9.53 8.53 1.61
C ARG A 24 -8.32 9.46 1.52
N LYS A 25 -7.56 9.51 2.61
CA LYS A 25 -6.36 10.34 2.70
C LYS A 25 -5.08 9.51 2.64
N GLU A 26 -5.19 8.25 2.28
CA GLU A 26 -4.04 7.35 2.20
C GLU A 26 -4.04 6.63 0.86
N PRO A 27 -2.85 6.29 0.32
CA PRO A 27 -2.77 5.54 -0.93
C PRO A 27 -3.33 4.13 -0.75
N PHE A 28 -4.02 3.65 -1.78
CA PHE A 28 -4.62 2.32 -1.74
C PHE A 28 -4.56 1.68 -3.13
N ILE A 29 -4.71 0.35 -3.14
CA ILE A 29 -4.72 -0.41 -4.39
C ILE A 29 -6.07 -0.19 -5.07
N ARG A 30 -6.03 0.38 -6.29
CA ARG A 30 -7.19 0.93 -6.99
C ARG A 30 -8.38 -0.02 -7.06
N ASP A 31 -8.15 -1.24 -7.51
CA ASP A 31 -9.24 -2.18 -7.75
C ASP A 31 -9.66 -2.96 -6.50
N LYS A 32 -8.87 -2.90 -5.46
CA LYS A 32 -9.11 -3.66 -4.22
C LYS A 32 -9.52 -2.78 -3.05
N GLY A 33 -9.19 -1.50 -3.11
CA GLY A 33 -9.44 -0.60 -2.01
C GLY A 33 -8.57 -0.83 -0.78
N THR A 34 -7.60 -1.75 -0.87
CA THR A 34 -6.72 -2.09 0.25
C THR A 34 -5.63 -1.04 0.41
N PRO A 35 -5.48 -0.43 1.58
CA PRO A 35 -4.42 0.57 1.78
C PRO A 35 -3.02 -0.04 1.61
N VAL A 36 -2.11 0.71 1.01
CA VAL A 36 -0.74 0.25 0.78
C VAL A 36 -0.05 -0.08 2.11
N TRP A 37 -0.24 0.73 3.15
CA TRP A 37 0.41 0.49 4.44
C TRP A 37 -0.02 -0.83 5.09
N VAL A 38 -1.25 -1.27 4.85
CA VAL A 38 -1.73 -2.55 5.37
C VAL A 38 -0.98 -3.72 4.71
N VAL A 39 -0.85 -3.65 3.38
CA VAL A 39 -0.12 -4.66 2.62
C VAL A 39 1.34 -4.71 3.05
N VAL A 40 1.97 -3.54 3.14
CA VAL A 40 3.39 -3.43 3.54
C VAL A 40 3.59 -3.93 4.98
N GLY A 41 2.67 -3.59 5.89
CA GLY A 41 2.74 -4.05 7.27
C GLY A 41 2.74 -5.56 7.39
N TYR A 42 1.87 -6.21 6.63
CA TYR A 42 1.81 -7.66 6.57
C TYR A 42 3.14 -8.24 6.04
N TYR A 43 3.64 -7.67 4.95
CA TYR A 43 4.89 -8.09 4.34
C TYR A 43 6.08 -7.95 5.31
N LEU A 44 6.19 -6.81 5.99
CA LEU A 44 7.27 -6.55 6.93
C LEU A 44 7.19 -7.42 8.19
N GLY A 45 6.02 -8.00 8.44
CA GLY A 45 5.81 -8.91 9.56
C GLY A 45 6.44 -10.29 9.37
N GLY A 46 7.15 -10.52 8.26
CA GLY A 46 7.85 -11.77 8.01
C GLY A 46 7.20 -12.67 6.97
N HIS A 47 6.23 -12.15 6.24
CA HIS A 47 5.55 -12.93 5.21
C HIS A 47 6.24 -12.77 3.87
N SER A 48 6.21 -13.83 3.05
CA SER A 48 6.79 -13.77 1.70
C SER A 48 5.91 -12.92 0.78
N PRO A 49 6.45 -12.47 -0.36
CA PRO A 49 5.62 -11.78 -1.35
C PRO A 49 4.42 -12.61 -1.80
N ALA A 50 4.60 -13.90 -2.02
CA ALA A 50 3.51 -14.79 -2.42
C ALA A 50 2.43 -14.88 -1.34
N GLN A 51 2.84 -15.00 -0.07
CA GLN A 51 1.90 -15.03 1.05
C GLN A 51 1.13 -13.72 1.17
N THR A 52 1.82 -12.60 0.99
CA THR A 52 1.21 -11.28 1.06
C THR A 52 0.18 -11.10 -0.05
N ALA A 53 0.52 -11.47 -1.28
CA ALA A 53 -0.40 -11.38 -2.40
C ALA A 53 -1.65 -12.24 -2.15
N ALA A 54 -1.45 -13.46 -1.64
CA ALA A 54 -2.56 -14.36 -1.36
C ALA A 54 -3.48 -13.82 -0.25
N ALA A 55 -2.88 -13.23 0.79
CA ALA A 55 -3.64 -12.71 1.93
C ALA A 55 -4.63 -11.61 1.54
N PHE A 56 -4.24 -10.76 0.57
CA PHE A 56 -5.06 -9.65 0.13
C PHE A 56 -5.68 -9.86 -1.25
N VAL A 57 -5.52 -11.04 -1.81
CA VAL A 57 -6.03 -11.40 -3.15
C VAL A 57 -5.52 -10.43 -4.21
N LEU A 58 -4.21 -10.18 -4.20
CA LEU A 58 -3.56 -9.28 -5.12
C LEU A 58 -2.90 -10.03 -6.27
N SER A 59 -2.87 -9.42 -7.46
CA SER A 59 -2.03 -9.92 -8.52
C SER A 59 -0.57 -9.60 -8.19
N GLU A 60 0.35 -10.26 -8.87
CA GLU A 60 1.77 -10.01 -8.70
C GLU A 60 2.11 -8.54 -8.97
N GLU A 61 1.52 -7.97 -10.02
CA GLU A 61 1.75 -6.58 -10.37
C GLU A 61 1.21 -5.61 -9.31
N GLU A 62 0.04 -5.92 -8.76
CA GLU A 62 -0.53 -5.09 -7.68
C GLU A 62 0.37 -5.10 -6.45
N LEU A 63 0.90 -6.27 -6.10
CA LEU A 63 1.84 -6.36 -4.98
C LEU A 63 3.12 -5.59 -5.27
N GLN A 64 3.68 -5.75 -6.48
CA GLN A 64 4.89 -5.03 -6.88
C GLN A 64 4.66 -3.52 -6.82
N ALA A 65 3.49 -3.05 -7.23
CA ALA A 65 3.15 -1.63 -7.16
C ALA A 65 3.17 -1.14 -5.72
N ALA A 66 2.59 -1.91 -4.80
CA ALA A 66 2.58 -1.55 -3.39
C ALA A 66 4.00 -1.48 -2.81
N LEU A 67 4.84 -2.45 -3.14
CA LEU A 67 6.23 -2.48 -2.65
C LEU A 67 7.05 -1.34 -3.26
N CYS A 68 6.83 -1.03 -4.53
CA CYS A 68 7.50 0.11 -5.17
C CYS A 68 7.09 1.43 -4.52
N TYR A 69 5.82 1.57 -4.21
CA TYR A 69 5.34 2.76 -3.50
C TYR A 69 6.01 2.87 -2.13
N TYR A 70 6.09 1.76 -1.41
CA TYR A 70 6.75 1.73 -0.12
C TYR A 70 8.21 2.19 -0.21
N GLU A 71 8.96 1.70 -1.20
CA GLU A 71 10.37 2.09 -1.37
C GLU A 71 10.53 3.60 -1.53
N ARG A 72 9.58 4.25 -2.18
CA ARG A 72 9.64 5.70 -2.41
C ARG A 72 9.10 6.52 -1.23
N HIS A 73 8.29 5.93 -0.38
CA HIS A 73 7.64 6.61 0.73
C HIS A 73 7.83 5.84 2.02
N GLU A 74 9.01 5.29 2.21
CA GLU A 74 9.31 4.40 3.33
C GLU A 74 9.00 5.00 4.69
N THR A 75 9.43 6.23 4.92
CA THR A 75 9.23 6.90 6.20
C THR A 75 7.74 7.08 6.49
N GLU A 76 6.98 7.55 5.50
CA GLU A 76 5.54 7.77 5.65
C GLU A 76 4.78 6.49 5.94
N ILE A 77 5.11 5.43 5.20
CA ILE A 77 4.45 4.14 5.38
C ILE A 77 4.79 3.54 6.74
N LYS A 78 6.05 3.59 7.14
CA LYS A 78 6.47 3.08 8.45
C LYS A 78 5.82 3.84 9.59
N GLN A 79 5.70 5.15 9.48
CA GLN A 79 5.03 5.97 10.48
C GLN A 79 3.56 5.60 10.60
N ARG A 80 2.90 5.33 9.47
CA ARG A 80 1.50 4.93 9.47
C ARG A 80 1.32 3.58 10.16
N ILE A 81 2.20 2.62 9.90
CA ILE A 81 2.16 1.30 10.52
C ILE A 81 2.37 1.43 12.03
N GLU A 82 3.37 2.18 12.45
CA GLU A 82 3.66 2.39 13.88
C GLU A 82 2.51 3.06 14.59
N SER A 83 1.91 4.06 13.97
CA SER A 83 0.77 4.78 14.51
C SER A 83 -0.41 3.85 14.74
N ASN A 84 -0.65 2.96 13.79
CA ASN A 84 -1.73 1.99 13.90
C ASN A 84 -1.47 0.97 15.00
N GLU A 85 -0.24 0.52 15.15
CA GLU A 85 0.14 -0.42 16.21
C GLU A 85 -0.04 0.21 17.59
N LEU A 86 0.33 1.47 17.75
CA LEU A 86 0.18 2.18 19.00
C LEU A 86 -1.30 2.34 19.38
N VAL A 87 -2.14 2.59 18.38
CA VAL A 87 -3.58 2.76 18.62
C VAL A 87 -4.25 1.43 18.95
N SER A 88 -3.84 0.37 18.27
CA SER A 88 -4.46 -0.95 18.47
C SER A 88 -3.85 -1.75 19.62
N GLY A 89 -2.72 -1.27 20.14
CA GLY A 89 -2.10 -1.88 21.32
C GLY A 89 -2.81 -1.46 22.59
#